data_c412ae2ac0f18cf060eb14905b6046e7
#
_entry.id   c412ae2ac0f18cf060eb14905b6046e7
#
_cell.length_a   1.000
_cell.length_b   1.000
_cell.length_c   1.000
_cell.angle_alpha   90.00
_cell.angle_beta   90.00
_cell.angle_gamma   90.00
#
_symmetry.space_group_name_H-M   'P 1'
#
loop_
_entity.id
_entity.type
_entity.pdbx_description
1 polymer ?
#
loop_
_entity_poly.entity_id
_entity_poly.type
_entity_poly.pdbx_seq_one_letter_code
_entity_poly.pdbx_strand_id
1 'polypeptide(L)'
;GADVKAVQTMMGHADPATTQMYAAYDLGLGVDVRILQRYYGLVLLLAAAALGVWLCRGRTTRRQALFLLLEPAVCAFLFVHVQSHGQQHLLLYLPALCAALALGLEALPARRPVRAGAWVLALCMLGSSLLPRPQPASPQEIGSLAPLPTFTYAPPQRSDLAQLVALRVYVDGLSAQEPKTAAVIASSFVFNSSILDNTLRSAGIPQPEGPKTAVATFATVDKRDGFSWAALECDYLIVADPIQYHLGEQNQHLVTVLAQPVLEGTGIGTAYRRLDVSFPLQDGVTVYVYERTRDIAPEEYQAISAEL
;
A
#
# COMPACT_ATOMS: atom_id res chain seq x y z
N GLY A 1 -15.83 18.54 12.01
CA GLY A 1 -14.68 18.05 11.28
C GLY A 1 -13.48 18.97 11.49
N ALA A 2 -12.28 18.43 11.56
CA ALA A 2 -11.06 19.25 11.63
C ALA A 2 -10.98 20.17 10.41
N ASP A 3 -10.46 21.38 10.60
CA ASP A 3 -10.23 22.29 9.48
C ASP A 3 -9.19 21.67 8.51
N VAL A 4 -9.64 21.27 7.32
CA VAL A 4 -8.80 20.64 6.28
C VAL A 4 -7.56 21.48 5.99
N LYS A 5 -7.67 22.82 6.05
CA LYS A 5 -6.56 23.74 5.82
C LYS A 5 -5.51 23.68 6.93
N ALA A 6 -5.93 23.51 8.18
CA ALA A 6 -5.00 23.34 9.31
C ALA A 6 -4.25 22.01 9.21
N VAL A 7 -4.95 20.93 8.85
CA VAL A 7 -4.34 19.61 8.65
C VAL A 7 -3.38 19.63 7.46
N GLN A 8 -3.75 20.27 6.35
CA GLN A 8 -2.89 20.46 5.19
C GLN A 8 -1.56 21.14 5.56
N THR A 9 -1.63 22.23 6.34
CA THR A 9 -0.44 22.97 6.78
C THR A 9 0.44 22.10 7.67
N MET A 10 -0.14 21.34 8.60
CA MET A 10 0.61 20.42 9.47
C MET A 10 1.31 19.30 8.70
N MET A 11 0.71 18.81 7.61
CA MET A 11 1.26 17.71 6.82
C MET A 11 2.18 18.18 5.69
N GLY A 12 2.34 19.50 5.50
CA GLY A 12 3.17 20.06 4.44
C GLY A 12 2.65 19.79 3.02
N HIS A 13 1.37 19.49 2.86
CA HIS A 13 0.77 19.28 1.56
C HIS A 13 0.55 20.61 0.84
N ALA A 14 1.03 20.69 -0.40
CA ALA A 14 0.84 21.88 -1.22
C ALA A 14 -0.60 22.06 -1.70
N ASP A 15 -1.38 20.96 -1.79
CA ASP A 15 -2.75 20.94 -2.30
C ASP A 15 -3.74 20.39 -1.24
N PRO A 16 -4.86 21.10 -0.98
CA PRO A 16 -5.95 20.61 -0.13
C PRO A 16 -6.54 19.28 -0.60
N ALA A 17 -6.59 19.02 -1.89
CA ALA A 17 -7.08 17.77 -2.47
C ALA A 17 -6.29 16.56 -1.95
N THR A 18 -4.97 16.69 -1.81
CA THR A 18 -4.11 15.64 -1.25
C THR A 18 -4.51 15.30 0.20
N THR A 19 -4.87 16.30 1.00
CA THR A 19 -5.33 16.08 2.39
C THR A 19 -6.71 15.43 2.43
N GLN A 20 -7.64 15.88 1.58
CA GLN A 20 -8.99 15.31 1.49
C GLN A 20 -8.98 13.85 1.03
N MET A 21 -8.04 13.50 0.20
CA MET A 21 -7.84 12.13 -0.26
C MET A 21 -7.55 11.16 0.89
N TYR A 22 -6.64 11.52 1.78
CA TYR A 22 -6.34 10.66 2.93
C TYR A 22 -7.54 10.52 3.86
N ALA A 23 -8.38 11.56 3.98
CA ALA A 23 -9.64 11.49 4.71
C ALA A 23 -10.70 10.58 4.06
N ALA A 24 -10.61 10.32 2.75
CA ALA A 24 -11.54 9.44 2.04
C ALA A 24 -11.27 7.93 2.29
N TYR A 25 -10.12 7.59 2.88
CA TYR A 25 -9.73 6.22 3.22
C TYR A 25 -9.96 5.87 4.69
N ASP A 26 -10.90 6.51 5.34
CA ASP A 26 -11.29 6.13 6.70
C ASP A 26 -11.93 4.73 6.68
N LEU A 27 -11.11 3.72 7.00
CA LEU A 27 -11.55 2.34 7.20
C LEU A 27 -12.36 2.19 8.50
N GLY A 28 -12.47 3.26 9.27
CA GLY A 28 -13.12 3.31 10.56
C GLY A 28 -12.23 2.85 11.72
N LEU A 29 -12.39 3.53 12.85
CA LEU A 29 -11.60 3.29 14.07
C LEU A 29 -11.51 1.80 14.45
N GLY A 30 -12.58 1.04 14.22
CA GLY A 30 -12.61 -0.39 14.57
C GLY A 30 -11.64 -1.24 13.74
N VAL A 31 -11.36 -0.86 12.49
CA VAL A 31 -10.37 -1.53 11.64
C VAL A 31 -8.96 -1.13 12.06
N ASP A 32 -8.72 0.17 12.31
CA ASP A 32 -7.43 0.67 12.76
C ASP A 32 -7.00 0.04 14.09
N VAL A 33 -7.91 -0.06 15.06
CA VAL A 33 -7.63 -0.76 16.33
C VAL A 33 -7.31 -2.24 16.09
N ARG A 34 -8.00 -2.90 15.17
CA ARG A 34 -7.70 -4.31 14.83
C ARG A 34 -6.33 -4.47 14.17
N ILE A 35 -5.92 -3.55 13.31
CA ILE A 35 -4.60 -3.53 12.71
C ILE A 35 -3.53 -3.37 13.79
N LEU A 36 -3.65 -2.35 14.64
CA LEU A 36 -2.72 -2.08 15.74
C LEU A 36 -2.57 -3.30 16.69
N GLN A 37 -3.69 -3.87 17.12
CA GLN A 37 -3.64 -5.00 18.05
C GLN A 37 -3.09 -6.27 17.42
N ARG A 38 -3.20 -6.46 16.11
CA ARG A 38 -2.57 -7.58 15.40
C ARG A 38 -1.06 -7.43 15.31
N TYR A 39 -0.59 -6.19 15.09
CA TYR A 39 0.85 -5.92 15.02
C TYR A 39 1.53 -6.10 16.37
N TYR A 40 0.95 -5.53 17.42
CA TYR A 40 1.59 -5.46 18.73
C TYR A 40 1.03 -6.46 19.72
N GLY A 41 -0.12 -7.04 19.45
CA GLY A 41 -0.86 -7.86 20.40
C GLY A 41 -1.62 -7.03 21.43
N LEU A 42 -2.84 -7.44 21.73
CA LEU A 42 -3.69 -6.74 22.70
C LEU A 42 -3.04 -6.68 24.10
N VAL A 43 -2.37 -7.75 24.50
CA VAL A 43 -1.70 -7.84 25.80
C VAL A 43 -0.63 -6.78 25.95
N LEU A 44 0.19 -6.55 24.91
CA LEU A 44 1.24 -5.53 24.94
C LEU A 44 0.65 -4.13 25.00
N LEU A 45 -0.36 -3.84 24.18
CA LEU A 45 -1.01 -2.53 24.16
C LEU A 45 -1.66 -2.19 25.50
N LEU A 46 -2.37 -3.14 26.11
CA LEU A 46 -2.98 -2.96 27.42
C LEU A 46 -1.92 -2.83 28.54
N ALA A 47 -0.85 -3.62 28.48
CA ALA A 47 0.24 -3.53 29.43
C ALA A 47 0.95 -2.18 29.35
N ALA A 48 1.24 -1.68 28.14
CA ALA A 48 1.84 -0.36 27.93
C ALA A 48 0.92 0.77 28.43
N ALA A 49 -0.37 0.70 28.14
CA ALA A 49 -1.35 1.67 28.61
C ALA A 49 -1.47 1.66 30.15
N ALA A 50 -1.61 0.48 30.76
CA ALA A 50 -1.69 0.33 32.21
C ALA A 50 -0.43 0.85 32.91
N LEU A 51 0.74 0.59 32.34
CA LEU A 51 2.01 1.09 32.84
C LEU A 51 2.11 2.60 32.71
N GLY A 52 1.72 3.18 31.56
CA GLY A 52 1.66 4.62 31.38
C GLY A 52 0.80 5.28 32.45
N VAL A 53 -0.41 4.75 32.71
CA VAL A 53 -1.31 5.23 33.76
C VAL A 53 -0.67 5.09 35.15
N TRP A 54 0.03 3.98 35.42
CA TRP A 54 0.71 3.76 36.70
C TRP A 54 1.86 4.75 36.90
N LEU A 55 2.68 5.01 35.87
CA LEU A 55 3.76 5.98 35.92
C LEU A 55 3.25 7.43 36.11
N CYS A 56 2.02 7.74 35.71
CA CYS A 56 1.41 9.05 35.97
C CYS A 56 1.22 9.34 37.47
N ARG A 57 1.21 8.33 38.33
CA ARG A 57 1.06 8.50 39.78
C ARG A 57 2.33 9.04 40.44
N GLY A 58 3.50 8.83 39.84
CA GLY A 58 4.77 9.33 40.33
C GLY A 58 5.04 10.77 39.88
N ARG A 59 5.39 11.67 40.80
CA ARG A 59 5.68 13.09 40.46
C ARG A 59 6.87 13.23 39.50
N THR A 60 7.88 12.37 39.64
CA THR A 60 9.12 12.40 38.82
C THR A 60 8.90 11.77 37.44
N THR A 61 8.06 10.73 37.33
CA THR A 61 7.81 9.97 36.10
C THR A 61 6.62 10.53 35.29
N ARG A 62 5.82 11.44 35.88
CA ARG A 62 4.57 11.94 35.27
C ARG A 62 4.78 12.57 33.91
N ARG A 63 5.85 13.35 33.71
CA ARG A 63 6.13 14.00 32.41
C ARG A 63 6.45 12.95 31.34
N GLN A 64 7.25 11.95 31.69
CA GLN A 64 7.59 10.84 30.79
C GLN A 64 6.35 10.00 30.45
N ALA A 65 5.54 9.69 31.46
CA ALA A 65 4.29 8.95 31.29
C ALA A 65 3.30 9.70 30.39
N LEU A 66 3.16 11.01 30.57
CA LEU A 66 2.31 11.83 29.70
C LEU A 66 2.80 11.82 28.25
N PHE A 67 4.10 11.92 28.03
CA PHE A 67 4.67 11.81 26.68
C PHE A 67 4.36 10.43 26.06
N LEU A 68 4.59 9.33 26.80
CA LEU A 68 4.35 7.97 26.32
C LEU A 68 2.88 7.66 26.02
N LEU A 69 1.94 8.38 26.64
CA LEU A 69 0.51 8.24 26.37
C LEU A 69 0.06 9.20 25.26
N LEU A 70 0.61 10.40 25.20
CA LEU A 70 0.22 11.43 24.25
C LEU A 70 0.70 11.12 22.83
N GLU A 71 1.92 10.64 22.67
CA GLU A 71 2.49 10.35 21.35
C GLU A 71 1.65 9.30 20.59
N PRO A 72 1.35 8.10 21.15
CA PRO A 72 0.49 7.15 20.46
C PRO A 72 -0.94 7.66 20.24
N ALA A 73 -1.48 8.45 21.18
CA ALA A 73 -2.81 9.03 21.04
C ALA A 73 -2.87 10.05 19.88
N VAL A 74 -1.85 10.90 19.76
CA VAL A 74 -1.75 11.85 18.64
C VAL A 74 -1.55 11.10 17.31
N CYS A 75 -0.68 10.10 17.27
CA CYS A 75 -0.52 9.26 16.08
C CYS A 75 -1.83 8.58 15.69
N ALA A 76 -2.52 7.95 16.65
CA ALA A 76 -3.82 7.30 16.39
C ALA A 76 -4.86 8.31 15.89
N PHE A 77 -4.95 9.49 16.50
CA PHE A 77 -5.86 10.53 16.09
C PHE A 77 -5.61 10.99 14.64
N LEU A 78 -4.34 11.23 14.30
CA LEU A 78 -3.95 11.64 12.94
C LEU A 78 -4.31 10.57 11.91
N PHE A 79 -3.99 9.30 12.18
CA PHE A 79 -4.25 8.22 11.24
C PHE A 79 -5.72 7.83 11.15
N VAL A 80 -6.51 8.01 12.19
CA VAL A 80 -7.96 7.80 12.15
C VAL A 80 -8.68 8.90 11.37
N HIS A 81 -8.20 10.15 11.44
CA HIS A 81 -8.90 11.28 10.84
C HIS A 81 -8.31 11.79 9.54
N VAL A 82 -7.06 11.48 9.24
CA VAL A 82 -6.35 12.06 8.10
C VAL A 82 -5.98 11.03 7.06
N GLN A 83 -5.58 9.83 7.48
CA GLN A 83 -5.24 8.73 6.55
C GLN A 83 -5.40 7.37 7.24
N SER A 84 -5.51 6.30 6.42
CA SER A 84 -5.56 4.93 6.93
C SER A 84 -4.21 4.48 7.49
N HIS A 85 -4.25 3.57 8.48
CA HIS A 85 -3.06 2.91 9.00
C HIS A 85 -2.48 1.93 7.97
N GLY A 86 -1.53 2.40 7.17
CA GLY A 86 -0.66 1.51 6.42
C GLY A 86 0.35 0.82 7.35
N GLN A 87 0.88 -0.34 6.92
CA GLN A 87 1.85 -1.11 7.73
C GLN A 87 3.07 -0.29 8.15
N GLN A 88 3.55 0.60 7.28
CA GLN A 88 4.68 1.50 7.56
C GLN A 88 4.40 2.50 8.67
N HIS A 89 3.15 2.91 8.86
CA HIS A 89 2.79 3.91 9.87
C HIS A 89 2.79 3.33 11.29
N LEU A 90 2.66 2.00 11.41
CA LEU A 90 2.71 1.33 12.70
C LEU A 90 4.06 1.50 13.41
N LEU A 91 5.14 1.69 12.64
CA LEU A 91 6.46 1.96 13.21
C LEU A 91 6.51 3.23 14.08
N LEU A 92 5.58 4.17 13.88
CA LEU A 92 5.50 5.40 14.67
C LEU A 92 5.13 5.15 16.14
N TYR A 93 4.43 4.06 16.45
CA TYR A 93 4.08 3.68 17.81
C TYR A 93 5.22 2.96 18.55
N LEU A 94 6.20 2.45 17.81
CA LEU A 94 7.24 1.59 18.37
C LEU A 94 8.11 2.31 19.42
N PRO A 95 8.54 3.57 19.26
CA PRO A 95 9.33 4.28 20.26
C PRO A 95 8.63 4.37 21.62
N ALA A 96 7.36 4.76 21.63
CA ALA A 96 6.59 4.86 22.86
C ALA A 96 6.37 3.49 23.51
N LEU A 97 6.07 2.46 22.72
CA LEU A 97 5.91 1.08 23.21
C LEU A 97 7.21 0.54 23.82
N CYS A 98 8.35 0.72 23.15
CA CYS A 98 9.65 0.31 23.64
C CYS A 98 10.03 1.03 24.95
N ALA A 99 9.82 2.35 24.98
CA ALA A 99 10.09 3.15 26.19
C ALA A 99 9.17 2.76 27.34
N ALA A 100 7.88 2.55 27.09
CA ALA A 100 6.93 2.08 28.10
C ALA A 100 7.34 0.72 28.67
N LEU A 101 7.73 -0.22 27.80
CA LEU A 101 8.19 -1.55 28.24
C LEU A 101 9.48 -1.47 29.05
N ALA A 102 10.47 -0.68 28.62
CA ALA A 102 11.73 -0.53 29.32
C ALA A 102 11.51 0.04 30.74
N LEU A 103 10.76 1.14 30.85
CA LEU A 103 10.41 1.74 32.16
C LEU A 103 9.59 0.79 33.04
N GLY A 104 8.73 -0.01 32.41
CA GLY A 104 7.94 -1.00 33.11
C GLY A 104 8.74 -2.15 33.65
N LEU A 105 9.62 -2.69 32.84
CA LEU A 105 10.52 -3.77 33.28
C LEU A 105 11.44 -3.29 34.41
N GLU A 106 11.92 -2.06 34.35
CA GLU A 106 12.70 -1.44 35.42
C GLU A 106 11.91 -1.28 36.73
N ALA A 107 10.65 -0.90 36.60
CA ALA A 107 9.74 -0.69 37.74
C ALA A 107 9.23 -2.01 38.35
N LEU A 108 9.39 -3.15 37.68
CA LEU A 108 8.96 -4.46 38.19
C LEU A 108 9.76 -4.87 39.43
N PRO A 109 9.09 -5.44 40.45
CA PRO A 109 9.80 -5.99 41.61
C PRO A 109 10.87 -6.97 41.20
N ALA A 110 12.04 -6.90 41.84
CA ALA A 110 13.19 -7.80 41.58
C ALA A 110 12.93 -9.28 41.89
N ARG A 111 11.69 -9.65 42.17
CA ARG A 111 11.28 -11.02 42.47
C ARG A 111 11.47 -11.92 41.25
N ARG A 112 12.21 -13.02 41.41
CA ARG A 112 12.52 -13.99 40.34
C ARG A 112 11.28 -14.42 39.51
N PRO A 113 10.12 -14.80 40.15
CA PRO A 113 8.97 -15.27 39.38
C PRO A 113 8.35 -14.16 38.49
N VAL A 114 8.38 -12.89 38.93
CA VAL A 114 7.84 -11.76 38.16
C VAL A 114 8.69 -11.52 36.89
N ARG A 115 10.02 -11.51 37.05
CA ARG A 115 10.93 -11.35 35.90
C ARG A 115 10.87 -12.55 34.98
N ALA A 116 10.79 -13.77 35.49
CA ALA A 116 10.61 -14.97 34.68
C ALA A 116 9.31 -14.91 33.86
N GLY A 117 8.20 -14.50 34.48
CA GLY A 117 6.93 -14.31 33.78
C GLY A 117 7.00 -13.26 32.64
N ALA A 118 7.71 -12.15 32.89
CA ALA A 118 7.92 -11.13 31.84
C ALA A 118 8.75 -11.68 30.66
N TRP A 119 9.79 -12.46 30.92
CA TRP A 119 10.58 -13.11 29.88
C TRP A 119 9.77 -14.16 29.09
N VAL A 120 8.98 -14.99 29.77
CA VAL A 120 8.09 -15.96 29.13
C VAL A 120 7.11 -15.23 28.19
N LEU A 121 6.49 -14.15 28.66
CA LEU A 121 5.59 -13.34 27.83
C LEU A 121 6.32 -12.77 26.60
N ALA A 122 7.52 -12.21 26.78
CA ALA A 122 8.32 -11.68 25.68
C ALA A 122 8.67 -12.75 24.64
N LEU A 123 9.05 -13.95 25.09
CA LEU A 123 9.32 -15.09 24.22
C LEU A 123 8.07 -15.58 23.48
N CYS A 124 6.92 -15.62 24.15
CA CYS A 124 5.64 -15.95 23.50
C CYS A 124 5.26 -14.92 22.43
N MET A 125 5.48 -13.64 22.71
CA MET A 125 5.23 -12.56 21.73
C MET A 125 6.16 -12.67 20.53
N LEU A 126 7.46 -12.89 20.76
CA LEU A 126 8.44 -13.10 19.70
C LEU A 126 8.09 -14.33 18.86
N GLY A 127 7.81 -15.47 19.50
CA GLY A 127 7.41 -16.69 18.83
C GLY A 127 6.14 -16.51 17.99
N SER A 128 5.14 -15.82 18.54
CA SER A 128 3.91 -15.51 17.80
C SER A 128 4.17 -14.60 16.59
N SER A 129 5.10 -13.66 16.70
CA SER A 129 5.48 -12.77 15.61
C SER A 129 6.24 -13.47 14.48
N LEU A 130 6.93 -14.57 14.79
CA LEU A 130 7.70 -15.35 13.81
C LEU A 130 6.85 -16.39 13.06
N LEU A 131 5.64 -16.68 13.53
CA LEU A 131 4.77 -17.65 12.87
C LEU A 131 4.08 -17.01 11.65
N PRO A 132 4.41 -17.45 10.44
CA PRO A 132 3.79 -16.92 9.23
C PRO A 132 2.29 -17.27 9.20
N ARG A 133 1.49 -16.32 8.75
CA ARG A 133 0.03 -16.50 8.62
C ARG A 133 -0.42 -16.11 7.21
N PRO A 134 -1.55 -16.66 6.74
CA PRO A 134 -2.15 -16.22 5.49
C PRO A 134 -2.45 -14.71 5.54
N GLN A 135 -2.13 -14.02 4.48
CA GLN A 135 -2.48 -12.60 4.36
C GLN A 135 -3.99 -12.47 4.10
N PRO A 136 -4.72 -11.63 4.84
CA PRO A 136 -6.10 -11.36 4.52
C PRO A 136 -6.20 -10.63 3.17
N ALA A 137 -7.20 -10.94 2.38
CA ALA A 137 -7.40 -10.32 1.06
C ALA A 137 -7.69 -8.82 1.18
N SER A 138 -8.30 -8.40 2.30
CA SER A 138 -8.57 -6.98 2.57
C SER A 138 -8.39 -6.63 4.06
N PRO A 139 -8.15 -5.35 4.41
CA PRO A 139 -8.12 -4.89 5.80
C PRO A 139 -9.42 -5.17 6.57
N GLN A 140 -10.57 -5.20 5.89
CA GLN A 140 -11.87 -5.51 6.49
C GLN A 140 -11.97 -6.96 6.95
N GLU A 141 -11.23 -7.88 6.32
CA GLU A 141 -11.17 -9.30 6.69
C GLU A 141 -10.26 -9.57 7.89
N ILE A 142 -9.65 -8.54 8.46
CA ILE A 142 -8.91 -8.67 9.71
C ILE A 142 -9.88 -9.07 10.81
N GLY A 143 -9.90 -10.36 11.12
CA GLY A 143 -10.87 -10.97 12.04
C GLY A 143 -10.74 -10.52 13.49
N SER A 144 -11.17 -11.36 14.42
CA SER A 144 -11.26 -11.10 15.87
C SER A 144 -9.95 -10.59 16.50
N LEU A 145 -10.07 -9.96 17.67
CA LEU A 145 -8.96 -9.50 18.49
C LEU A 145 -7.97 -10.64 18.79
N ALA A 146 -6.68 -10.38 18.63
CA ALA A 146 -5.62 -11.32 18.95
C ALA A 146 -4.87 -10.89 20.22
N PRO A 147 -4.71 -11.78 21.23
CA PRO A 147 -4.00 -11.44 22.45
C PRO A 147 -2.50 -11.20 22.22
N LEU A 148 -1.89 -11.95 21.30
CA LEU A 148 -0.48 -11.86 20.92
C LEU A 148 -0.33 -11.31 19.49
N PRO A 149 0.84 -10.75 19.12
CA PRO A 149 1.11 -10.31 17.76
C PRO A 149 0.86 -11.43 16.73
N THR A 150 0.19 -11.12 15.64
CA THR A 150 -0.16 -12.11 14.62
C THR A 150 0.10 -11.60 13.19
N PHE A 151 0.91 -10.58 13.05
CA PHE A 151 1.06 -9.85 11.80
C PHE A 151 2.25 -10.27 10.94
N THR A 152 2.82 -11.44 11.18
CA THR A 152 3.85 -11.96 10.28
C THR A 152 3.18 -12.74 9.18
N TYR A 153 3.20 -12.21 7.98
CA TYR A 153 2.77 -12.92 6.79
C TYR A 153 3.94 -13.66 6.15
N ALA A 154 3.67 -14.82 5.61
CA ALA A 154 4.60 -15.43 4.68
C ALA A 154 4.85 -14.44 3.54
N PRO A 155 6.10 -14.28 3.06
CA PRO A 155 6.34 -13.52 1.86
C PRO A 155 5.40 -14.02 0.77
N PRO A 156 4.71 -13.12 0.06
CA PRO A 156 3.81 -13.53 -1.01
C PRO A 156 4.61 -14.33 -2.05
N GLN A 157 4.25 -15.59 -2.18
CA GLN A 157 4.84 -16.45 -3.22
C GLN A 157 3.95 -16.34 -4.46
N ARG A 158 4.52 -15.80 -5.51
CA ARG A 158 3.84 -15.70 -6.80
C ARG A 158 4.03 -16.98 -7.59
N SER A 159 2.91 -17.60 -7.99
CA SER A 159 2.92 -18.78 -8.88
C SER A 159 3.21 -18.40 -10.34
N ASP A 160 3.00 -17.13 -10.70
CA ASP A 160 3.09 -16.57 -12.05
C ASP A 160 4.38 -15.79 -12.31
N LEU A 161 5.40 -15.88 -11.44
CA LEU A 161 6.65 -15.12 -11.59
C LEU A 161 7.32 -15.34 -12.96
N ALA A 162 7.25 -16.55 -13.50
CA ALA A 162 7.79 -16.86 -14.83
C ALA A 162 7.07 -16.07 -15.94
N GLN A 163 5.76 -15.89 -15.82
CA GLN A 163 4.97 -15.10 -16.79
C GLN A 163 5.26 -13.60 -16.67
N LEU A 164 5.45 -13.09 -15.46
CA LEU A 164 5.88 -11.72 -15.26
C LEU A 164 7.27 -11.45 -15.84
N VAL A 165 8.21 -12.39 -15.65
CA VAL A 165 9.54 -12.31 -16.27
C VAL A 165 9.42 -12.30 -17.78
N ALA A 166 8.61 -13.19 -18.35
CA ALA A 166 8.38 -13.24 -19.80
C ALA A 166 7.77 -11.93 -20.31
N LEU A 167 6.78 -11.38 -19.61
CA LEU A 167 6.19 -10.08 -19.93
C LEU A 167 7.25 -8.97 -19.88
N ARG A 168 8.06 -8.89 -18.81
CA ARG A 168 9.08 -7.85 -18.67
C ARG A 168 10.14 -7.95 -19.77
N VAL A 169 10.63 -9.13 -20.07
CA VAL A 169 11.61 -9.38 -21.16
C VAL A 169 11.01 -9.00 -22.52
N TYR A 170 9.74 -9.35 -22.75
CA TYR A 170 9.03 -8.96 -23.98
C TYR A 170 8.94 -7.44 -24.10
N VAL A 171 8.50 -6.74 -23.04
CA VAL A 171 8.39 -5.28 -23.01
C VAL A 171 9.75 -4.62 -23.26
N ASP A 172 10.81 -5.09 -22.60
CA ASP A 172 12.17 -4.57 -22.82
C ASP A 172 12.62 -4.77 -24.28
N GLY A 173 12.24 -5.89 -24.89
CA GLY A 173 12.51 -6.21 -26.31
C GLY A 173 11.88 -5.23 -27.31
N LEU A 174 10.80 -4.52 -26.94
CA LEU A 174 10.15 -3.52 -27.79
C LEU A 174 11.06 -2.31 -28.05
N SER A 175 12.03 -2.05 -27.18
CA SER A 175 13.03 -0.98 -27.33
C SER A 175 14.34 -1.43 -27.99
N ALA A 176 14.39 -2.63 -28.59
CA ALA A 176 15.64 -3.18 -29.13
C ALA A 176 16.26 -2.32 -30.26
N GLN A 177 15.45 -1.58 -31.00
CA GLN A 177 15.91 -0.74 -32.13
C GLN A 177 15.97 0.74 -31.75
N GLU A 178 15.02 1.22 -30.96
CA GLU A 178 14.91 2.59 -30.51
C GLU A 178 14.26 2.66 -29.12
N PRO A 179 14.57 3.67 -28.30
CA PRO A 179 13.94 3.85 -27.01
C PRO A 179 12.42 3.97 -27.14
N LYS A 180 11.68 3.18 -26.39
CA LYS A 180 10.21 3.17 -26.34
C LYS A 180 9.72 3.40 -24.93
N THR A 181 8.46 3.84 -24.84
CA THR A 181 7.75 4.08 -23.60
C THR A 181 6.52 3.17 -23.49
N ALA A 182 6.22 2.70 -22.30
CA ALA A 182 5.02 1.92 -22.04
C ALA A 182 4.32 2.41 -20.76
N ALA A 183 3.00 2.40 -20.75
CA ALA A 183 2.21 2.66 -19.55
C ALA A 183 1.47 1.38 -19.13
N VAL A 184 1.49 1.06 -17.83
CA VAL A 184 0.76 -0.05 -17.25
C VAL A 184 -0.59 0.45 -16.74
N ILE A 185 -1.67 0.10 -17.42
CA ILE A 185 -3.04 0.49 -17.07
C ILE A 185 -3.64 -0.57 -16.13
N ALA A 186 -3.08 -0.65 -14.95
CA ALA A 186 -3.49 -1.57 -13.90
C ALA A 186 -2.96 -1.08 -12.55
N SER A 187 -3.71 -1.33 -11.48
CA SER A 187 -3.37 -0.83 -10.14
C SER A 187 -3.77 -1.83 -9.04
N SER A 188 -3.40 -3.10 -9.15
CA SER A 188 -3.68 -4.09 -8.10
C SER A 188 -2.40 -4.69 -7.53
N PHE A 189 -2.54 -5.50 -6.49
CA PHE A 189 -1.44 -6.31 -5.97
C PHE A 189 -1.10 -7.51 -6.86
N VAL A 190 -1.97 -7.84 -7.82
CA VAL A 190 -1.69 -8.86 -8.84
C VAL A 190 -0.82 -8.26 -9.94
N PHE A 191 -1.18 -7.06 -10.42
CA PHE A 191 -0.44 -6.38 -11.47
C PHE A 191 -0.54 -4.85 -11.38
N ASN A 192 0.62 -4.20 -11.48
CA ASN A 192 0.79 -2.75 -11.56
C ASN A 192 2.19 -2.42 -12.12
N SER A 193 2.46 -1.14 -12.37
CA SER A 193 3.74 -0.68 -12.92
C SER A 193 4.95 -1.06 -12.05
N SER A 194 4.83 -0.93 -10.73
CA SER A 194 5.92 -1.27 -9.81
C SER A 194 6.24 -2.76 -9.79
N ILE A 195 5.22 -3.63 -9.93
CA ILE A 195 5.40 -5.07 -10.05
C ILE A 195 6.19 -5.37 -11.33
N LEU A 196 5.78 -4.81 -12.47
CA LEU A 196 6.47 -5.00 -13.74
C LEU A 196 7.92 -4.51 -13.67
N ASP A 197 8.17 -3.33 -13.13
CA ASP A 197 9.51 -2.73 -13.02
C ASP A 197 10.47 -3.53 -12.13
N ASN A 198 9.96 -4.09 -11.04
CA ASN A 198 10.77 -4.83 -10.09
C ASN A 198 10.87 -6.33 -10.39
N THR A 199 10.21 -6.82 -11.44
CA THR A 199 10.09 -8.25 -11.74
C THR A 199 11.45 -8.94 -11.86
N LEU A 200 12.36 -8.43 -12.69
CA LEU A 200 13.67 -9.05 -12.89
C LEU A 200 14.49 -9.08 -11.60
N ARG A 201 14.48 -7.97 -10.85
CA ARG A 201 15.15 -7.89 -9.54
C ARG A 201 14.58 -8.91 -8.56
N SER A 202 13.26 -9.03 -8.50
CA SER A 202 12.58 -9.99 -7.61
C SER A 202 12.86 -11.43 -7.98
N ALA A 203 13.07 -11.71 -9.27
CA ALA A 203 13.46 -13.01 -9.78
C ALA A 203 14.97 -13.32 -9.64
N GLY A 204 15.78 -12.37 -9.15
CA GLY A 204 17.23 -12.52 -9.08
C GLY A 204 17.90 -12.51 -10.46
N ILE A 205 17.24 -11.99 -11.47
CA ILE A 205 17.74 -11.95 -12.85
C ILE A 205 18.47 -10.60 -13.03
N PRO A 206 19.73 -10.61 -13.50
CA PRO A 206 20.42 -9.40 -13.86
C PRO A 206 19.64 -8.62 -14.91
N GLN A 207 19.59 -7.30 -14.73
CA GLN A 207 18.95 -6.46 -15.73
C GLN A 207 19.78 -6.50 -17.03
N PRO A 208 19.14 -6.69 -18.20
CA PRO A 208 19.85 -6.72 -19.47
C PRO A 208 20.57 -5.39 -19.70
N GLU A 209 21.78 -5.47 -20.26
CA GLU A 209 22.50 -4.31 -20.77
C GLU A 209 21.86 -3.89 -22.09
N GLY A 210 21.59 -2.61 -22.28
CA GLY A 210 21.01 -2.07 -23.51
C GLY A 210 19.78 -1.21 -23.33
N PRO A 211 19.14 -0.78 -24.42
CA PRO A 211 17.93 0.01 -24.39
C PRO A 211 16.80 -0.78 -23.69
N LYS A 212 16.06 -0.11 -22.83
CA LYS A 212 14.93 -0.65 -22.10
C LYS A 212 13.71 0.19 -22.39
N THR A 213 12.55 -0.46 -22.44
CA THR A 213 11.29 0.25 -22.47
C THR A 213 11.07 0.94 -21.13
N ALA A 214 10.97 2.27 -21.16
CA ALA A 214 10.67 3.04 -19.97
C ALA A 214 9.20 2.82 -19.59
N VAL A 215 8.98 2.28 -18.39
CA VAL A 215 7.62 2.12 -17.86
C VAL A 215 7.22 3.40 -17.17
N ALA A 216 6.27 4.13 -17.77
CA ALA A 216 5.75 5.36 -17.22
C ALA A 216 4.80 5.06 -16.05
N THR A 217 4.93 5.82 -14.98
CA THR A 217 3.93 5.86 -13.92
C THR A 217 2.90 6.92 -14.26
N PHE A 218 1.62 6.62 -14.04
CA PHE A 218 0.52 7.57 -14.24
C PHE A 218 -0.42 7.55 -13.05
N ALA A 219 -1.30 8.54 -13.01
CA ALA A 219 -2.34 8.66 -11.99
C ALA A 219 -3.25 7.42 -11.99
N THR A 220 -3.50 6.86 -10.82
CA THR A 220 -4.38 5.69 -10.65
C THR A 220 -5.47 5.89 -9.61
N VAL A 221 -5.46 7.02 -8.90
CA VAL A 221 -6.42 7.33 -7.84
C VAL A 221 -7.06 8.67 -8.12
N ASP A 222 -8.37 8.65 -8.41
CA ASP A 222 -9.13 9.80 -8.92
C ASP A 222 -8.95 11.08 -8.12
N LYS A 223 -9.23 11.01 -6.82
CA LYS A 223 -9.19 12.18 -5.94
C LYS A 223 -7.80 12.67 -5.59
N ARG A 224 -6.78 11.81 -5.72
CA ARG A 224 -5.41 12.15 -5.36
C ARG A 224 -4.64 12.76 -6.51
N ASP A 225 -4.67 12.06 -7.61
CA ASP A 225 -3.66 12.26 -8.65
C ASP A 225 -4.18 13.19 -9.75
N GLY A 226 -5.50 13.31 -9.88
CA GLY A 226 -6.11 13.91 -11.06
C GLY A 226 -5.78 13.08 -12.31
N PHE A 227 -6.29 13.50 -13.46
CA PHE A 227 -6.01 12.82 -14.71
C PHE A 227 -4.68 13.28 -15.31
N SER A 228 -3.88 12.34 -15.79
CA SER A 228 -2.66 12.62 -16.54
C SER A 228 -2.70 11.98 -17.92
N TRP A 229 -2.48 12.77 -18.94
CA TRP A 229 -2.42 12.32 -20.34
C TRP A 229 -1.16 11.50 -20.66
N ALA A 230 -0.16 11.49 -19.79
CA ALA A 230 1.13 10.84 -20.02
C ALA A 230 1.02 9.36 -20.40
N ALA A 231 -0.01 8.65 -19.92
CA ALA A 231 -0.24 7.27 -20.32
C ALA A 231 -0.56 7.15 -21.81
N LEU A 232 -1.34 8.08 -22.37
CA LEU A 232 -1.76 8.10 -23.78
C LEU A 232 -0.65 8.57 -24.72
N GLU A 233 0.39 9.21 -24.21
CA GLU A 233 1.57 9.62 -24.95
C GLU A 233 2.59 8.47 -25.13
N CYS A 234 2.45 7.39 -24.37
CA CYS A 234 3.33 6.23 -24.47
C CYS A 234 3.14 5.48 -25.82
N ASP A 235 4.23 4.85 -26.28
CA ASP A 235 4.20 4.01 -27.50
C ASP A 235 3.36 2.74 -27.29
N TYR A 236 3.33 2.22 -26.05
CA TYR A 236 2.61 1.01 -25.70
C TYR A 236 1.75 1.20 -24.46
N LEU A 237 0.60 0.52 -24.46
CA LEU A 237 -0.21 0.30 -23.24
C LEU A 237 -0.16 -1.17 -22.85
N ILE A 238 0.01 -1.43 -21.56
CA ILE A 238 -0.01 -2.76 -20.97
C ILE A 238 -1.26 -2.84 -20.10
N VAL A 239 -2.25 -3.59 -20.56
CA VAL A 239 -3.60 -3.61 -19.97
C VAL A 239 -3.91 -5.00 -19.45
N ALA A 240 -4.50 -5.05 -18.28
CA ALA A 240 -4.93 -6.29 -17.63
C ALA A 240 -6.44 -6.51 -17.78
N ASP A 241 -6.84 -7.75 -18.04
CA ASP A 241 -8.22 -8.23 -18.07
C ASP A 241 -8.38 -9.39 -17.07
N PRO A 242 -9.31 -9.28 -16.09
CA PRO A 242 -10.15 -8.14 -15.78
C PRO A 242 -9.35 -6.92 -15.32
N ILE A 243 -9.93 -5.71 -15.48
CA ILE A 243 -9.31 -4.45 -15.07
C ILE A 243 -8.93 -4.52 -13.59
N GLN A 244 -7.74 -4.03 -13.26
CA GLN A 244 -7.11 -4.24 -11.97
C GLN A 244 -7.17 -2.99 -11.08
N TYR A 245 -7.80 -3.11 -9.91
CA TYR A 245 -7.93 -2.05 -8.91
C TYR A 245 -7.38 -2.51 -7.55
N HIS A 246 -6.75 -1.62 -6.79
CA HIS A 246 -6.39 -1.88 -5.38
C HIS A 246 -7.34 -1.19 -4.39
N LEU A 247 -8.11 -0.20 -4.85
CA LEU A 247 -9.04 0.59 -4.03
C LEU A 247 -10.51 0.43 -4.44
N GLY A 248 -10.76 -0.33 -5.50
CA GLY A 248 -12.06 -0.46 -6.14
C GLY A 248 -12.31 0.61 -7.21
N GLU A 249 -13.16 0.26 -8.16
CA GLU A 249 -13.44 1.06 -9.36
C GLU A 249 -13.90 2.50 -9.03
N GLN A 250 -14.76 2.67 -8.03
CA GLN A 250 -15.31 3.97 -7.62
C GLN A 250 -14.26 4.98 -7.12
N ASN A 251 -13.05 4.54 -6.85
CA ASN A 251 -11.92 5.39 -6.43
C ASN A 251 -10.79 5.42 -7.46
N GLN A 252 -10.91 4.60 -8.51
CA GLN A 252 -9.92 4.42 -9.56
C GLN A 252 -10.56 4.41 -10.95
N HIS A 253 -11.56 5.27 -11.15
CA HIS A 253 -12.25 5.43 -12.42
C HIS A 253 -11.29 5.84 -13.56
N LEU A 254 -10.22 6.56 -13.21
CA LEU A 254 -9.08 6.84 -14.10
C LEU A 254 -8.51 5.60 -14.80
N VAL A 255 -8.48 4.45 -14.08
CA VAL A 255 -8.01 3.19 -14.66
C VAL A 255 -9.05 2.64 -15.63
N THR A 256 -10.33 2.72 -15.27
CA THR A 256 -11.44 2.23 -16.11
C THR A 256 -11.50 2.97 -17.45
N VAL A 257 -11.51 4.30 -17.43
CA VAL A 257 -11.64 5.13 -18.63
C VAL A 257 -10.48 4.97 -19.61
N LEU A 258 -9.34 4.45 -19.16
CA LEU A 258 -8.21 4.12 -20.02
C LEU A 258 -8.25 2.65 -20.45
N ALA A 259 -8.50 1.72 -19.53
CA ALA A 259 -8.38 0.28 -19.82
C ALA A 259 -9.55 -0.25 -20.63
N GLN A 260 -10.79 0.12 -20.26
CA GLN A 260 -11.99 -0.45 -20.88
C GLN A 260 -12.08 -0.16 -22.39
N PRO A 261 -11.94 1.08 -22.86
CA PRO A 261 -11.98 1.37 -24.31
C PRO A 261 -10.88 0.63 -25.08
N VAL A 262 -9.69 0.46 -24.49
CA VAL A 262 -8.57 -0.25 -25.13
C VAL A 262 -8.87 -1.74 -25.24
N LEU A 263 -9.44 -2.36 -24.19
CA LEU A 263 -9.84 -3.76 -24.21
C LEU A 263 -10.97 -4.02 -25.23
N GLU A 264 -11.93 -3.11 -25.32
CA GLU A 264 -13.09 -3.20 -26.21
C GLU A 264 -12.80 -2.76 -27.65
N GLY A 265 -11.69 -2.06 -27.90
CA GLY A 265 -11.37 -1.46 -29.19
C GLY A 265 -12.31 -0.32 -29.58
N THR A 266 -12.82 0.42 -28.60
CA THR A 266 -13.74 1.56 -28.79
C THR A 266 -13.08 2.88 -28.40
N GLY A 267 -13.63 4.02 -28.81
CA GLY A 267 -13.09 5.34 -28.47
C GLY A 267 -11.58 5.42 -28.66
N ILE A 268 -10.84 5.81 -27.61
CA ILE A 268 -9.37 5.85 -27.67
C ILE A 268 -8.74 4.49 -28.00
N GLY A 269 -9.41 3.39 -27.69
CA GLY A 269 -8.93 2.04 -28.01
C GLY A 269 -8.70 1.82 -29.50
N THR A 270 -9.39 2.57 -30.38
CA THR A 270 -9.17 2.51 -31.84
C THR A 270 -7.80 3.04 -32.27
N ALA A 271 -7.12 3.80 -31.42
CA ALA A 271 -5.75 4.28 -31.66
C ALA A 271 -4.68 3.22 -31.34
N TYR A 272 -5.08 2.10 -30.78
CA TYR A 272 -4.19 1.05 -30.33
C TYR A 272 -4.47 -0.27 -31.03
N ARG A 273 -3.41 -0.99 -31.34
CA ARG A 273 -3.46 -2.33 -31.90
C ARG A 273 -2.96 -3.33 -30.86
N ARG A 274 -3.78 -4.30 -30.52
CA ARG A 274 -3.34 -5.42 -29.68
C ARG A 274 -2.27 -6.23 -30.39
N LEU A 275 -1.17 -6.47 -29.70
CA LEU A 275 -0.12 -7.37 -30.16
C LEU A 275 -0.54 -8.83 -29.92
N ASP A 276 -0.04 -9.75 -30.75
CA ASP A 276 -0.41 -11.16 -30.69
C ASP A 276 0.37 -11.91 -29.58
N VAL A 277 0.27 -11.36 -28.37
CA VAL A 277 0.88 -11.91 -27.16
C VAL A 277 -0.07 -11.74 -25.98
N SER A 278 -0.03 -12.65 -25.03
CA SER A 278 -0.75 -12.54 -23.76
C SER A 278 0.01 -13.24 -22.66
N PHE A 279 -0.13 -12.73 -21.45
CA PHE A 279 0.59 -13.22 -20.28
C PHE A 279 -0.42 -13.54 -19.17
N PRO A 280 -0.76 -14.83 -18.99
CA PRO A 280 -1.66 -15.24 -17.91
C PRO A 280 -0.93 -15.09 -16.58
N LEU A 281 -1.53 -14.32 -15.67
CA LEU A 281 -1.07 -14.13 -14.31
C LEU A 281 -1.95 -14.90 -13.31
N GLN A 282 -1.58 -14.85 -12.04
CA GLN A 282 -2.39 -15.43 -10.98
C GLN A 282 -3.77 -14.78 -10.88
N ASP A 283 -4.69 -15.42 -10.16
CA ASP A 283 -6.06 -14.95 -9.89
C ASP A 283 -6.90 -14.70 -11.15
N GLY A 284 -6.59 -15.41 -12.24
CA GLY A 284 -7.34 -15.34 -13.51
C GLY A 284 -7.10 -14.07 -14.32
N VAL A 285 -6.08 -13.27 -13.96
CA VAL A 285 -5.72 -12.06 -14.70
C VAL A 285 -4.91 -12.42 -15.94
N THR A 286 -5.22 -11.79 -17.08
CA THR A 286 -4.42 -11.87 -18.29
C THR A 286 -3.95 -10.47 -18.70
N VAL A 287 -2.70 -10.33 -19.03
CA VAL A 287 -2.11 -9.06 -19.47
C VAL A 287 -1.88 -9.08 -20.96
N TYR A 288 -2.27 -8.01 -21.61
CA TYR A 288 -2.11 -7.77 -23.04
C TYR A 288 -1.27 -6.52 -23.28
N VAL A 289 -0.56 -6.50 -24.39
CA VAL A 289 0.24 -5.37 -24.85
C VAL A 289 -0.39 -4.78 -26.09
N TYR A 290 -0.58 -3.46 -26.07
CA TYR A 290 -1.16 -2.70 -27.16
C TYR A 290 -0.15 -1.69 -27.69
N GLU A 291 0.02 -1.60 -28.99
CA GLU A 291 0.87 -0.63 -29.69
C GLU A 291 0.03 0.56 -30.15
N ARG A 292 0.50 1.76 -29.89
CA ARG A 292 -0.13 2.98 -30.42
C ARG A 292 0.14 3.07 -31.93
N THR A 293 -0.92 3.12 -32.73
CA THR A 293 -0.84 3.16 -34.19
C THR A 293 -1.07 4.53 -34.77
N ARG A 294 -1.65 5.45 -34.00
CA ARG A 294 -1.88 6.85 -34.35
C ARG A 294 -1.93 7.73 -33.11
N ASP A 295 -1.86 9.02 -33.29
CA ASP A 295 -2.09 9.95 -32.19
C ASP A 295 -3.58 9.95 -31.78
N ILE A 296 -3.81 10.26 -30.51
CA ILE A 296 -5.16 10.41 -29.96
C ILE A 296 -5.73 11.73 -30.47
N ALA A 297 -6.94 11.70 -31.03
CA ALA A 297 -7.58 12.87 -31.54
C ALA A 297 -8.08 13.81 -30.40
N PRO A 298 -8.14 15.15 -30.63
CA PRO A 298 -8.62 16.09 -29.61
C PRO A 298 -10.01 15.76 -29.07
N GLU A 299 -10.88 15.21 -29.89
CA GLU A 299 -12.25 14.84 -29.55
C GLU A 299 -12.24 13.63 -28.58
N GLU A 300 -11.30 12.70 -28.76
CA GLU A 300 -11.12 11.54 -27.89
C GLU A 300 -10.62 11.97 -26.49
N TYR A 301 -9.72 12.96 -26.42
CA TYR A 301 -9.33 13.60 -25.16
C TYR A 301 -10.51 14.27 -24.45
N GLN A 302 -11.37 14.98 -25.21
CA GLN A 302 -12.55 15.62 -24.66
C GLN A 302 -13.55 14.59 -24.13
N ALA A 303 -13.74 13.47 -24.83
CA ALA A 303 -14.62 12.40 -24.40
C ALA A 303 -14.17 11.82 -23.03
N ILE A 304 -12.89 11.49 -22.87
CA ILE A 304 -12.35 11.03 -21.58
C ILE A 304 -12.53 12.09 -20.49
N SER A 305 -12.26 13.37 -20.80
CA SER A 305 -12.43 14.44 -19.81
C SER A 305 -13.88 14.65 -19.38
N ALA A 306 -14.84 14.26 -20.20
CA ALA A 306 -16.26 14.32 -19.86
C ALA A 306 -16.74 13.16 -19.01
N GLU A 307 -16.00 12.04 -19.00
CA GLU A 307 -16.29 10.86 -18.18
C GLU A 307 -15.66 10.97 -16.78
N LEU A 308 -14.68 11.85 -16.58
CA LEU A 308 -13.97 12.09 -15.31
C LEU A 308 -14.57 13.23 -14.51
#